data_31d067eac2ece56a8a09f208a716ff0a
#
_entry.id   31d067eac2ece56a8a09f208a716ff0a
#
_cell.length_a   1.000
_cell.length_b   1.000
_cell.length_c   1.000
_cell.angle_alpha   90.00
_cell.angle_beta   90.00
_cell.angle_gamma   90.00
#
_symmetry.space_group_name_H-M   'P 1'
#
loop_
_entity.id
_entity.type
_entity.pdbx_description
1 polymer ?
#
loop_
_entity_poly.entity_id
_entity_poly.type
_entity_poly.pdbx_seq_one_letter_code
_entity_poly.pdbx_strand_id
1 'polypeptide(L)'
;MADFGKLMKQAQQMQAKMAKLQEELANTVFEASSGGGMVTVKMNGQQEVLGLEIDPEVFEEGDKEMLEDLIVAAINEARQKAADLAKEQMSGLTGGMNIPGLF
;
A
#
# COMPACT_ATOMS: atom_id res chain seq x y z
N MET A 1 35.66 -10.00 -17.05
CA MET A 1 35.03 -9.66 -18.32
C MET A 1 33.87 -10.58 -18.66
N ALA A 2 33.97 -11.87 -18.37
CA ALA A 2 32.87 -12.79 -18.58
C ALA A 2 31.63 -12.46 -17.74
N ASP A 3 31.79 -11.64 -16.72
CA ASP A 3 30.74 -11.37 -15.77
C ASP A 3 29.78 -10.24 -16.17
N PHE A 4 30.11 -9.49 -17.22
CA PHE A 4 29.26 -8.40 -17.66
C PHE A 4 27.89 -8.90 -18.16
N GLY A 5 27.89 -9.95 -18.96
CA GLY A 5 26.65 -10.54 -19.44
C GLY A 5 25.83 -11.12 -18.31
N LYS A 6 26.50 -11.71 -17.31
CA LYS A 6 25.84 -12.25 -16.12
C LYS A 6 25.23 -11.15 -15.29
N LEU A 7 25.94 -10.03 -15.12
CA LEU A 7 25.41 -8.87 -14.40
C LEU A 7 24.18 -8.29 -15.09
N MET A 8 24.23 -8.19 -16.42
CA MET A 8 23.09 -7.70 -17.19
C MET A 8 21.89 -8.61 -17.04
N LYS A 9 22.11 -9.91 -17.04
CA LYS A 9 21.04 -10.89 -16.86
C LYS A 9 20.43 -10.77 -15.47
N GLN A 10 21.25 -10.61 -14.45
CA GLN A 10 20.77 -10.42 -13.07
C GLN A 10 19.97 -9.12 -12.95
N ALA A 11 20.42 -8.05 -13.60
CA ALA A 11 19.70 -6.79 -13.59
C ALA A 11 18.32 -6.93 -14.25
N GLN A 12 18.25 -7.65 -15.37
CA GLN A 12 16.99 -7.91 -16.05
C GLN A 12 16.05 -8.75 -15.20
N GLN A 13 16.59 -9.75 -14.51
CA GLN A 13 15.79 -10.59 -13.60
C GLN A 13 15.24 -9.77 -12.44
N MET A 14 16.06 -8.89 -11.86
CA MET A 14 15.62 -8.03 -10.78
C MET A 14 14.54 -7.08 -11.26
N GLN A 15 14.70 -6.50 -12.45
CA GLN A 15 13.70 -5.62 -13.04
C GLN A 15 12.38 -6.34 -13.25
N ALA A 16 12.44 -7.59 -13.74
CA ALA A 16 11.24 -8.40 -13.92
C ALA A 16 10.54 -8.70 -12.60
N LYS A 17 11.32 -9.00 -11.56
CA LYS A 17 10.78 -9.24 -10.21
C LYS A 17 10.13 -7.99 -9.65
N MET A 18 10.75 -6.82 -9.86
CA MET A 18 10.18 -5.56 -9.40
C MET A 18 8.87 -5.24 -10.12
N ALA A 19 8.81 -5.49 -11.44
CA ALA A 19 7.60 -5.28 -12.20
C ALA A 19 6.47 -6.19 -11.70
N LYS A 20 6.79 -7.44 -11.42
CA LYS A 20 5.82 -8.40 -10.90
C LYS A 20 5.34 -7.99 -9.51
N LEU A 21 6.25 -7.50 -8.67
CA LEU A 21 5.91 -7.03 -7.35
C LEU A 21 4.96 -5.84 -7.42
N GLN A 22 5.21 -4.90 -8.32
CA GLN A 22 4.32 -3.75 -8.54
C GLN A 22 2.93 -4.21 -8.96
N GLU A 23 2.86 -5.20 -9.85
CA GLU A 23 1.59 -5.75 -10.29
C GLU A 23 0.84 -6.43 -9.14
N GLU A 24 1.54 -7.20 -8.33
CA GLU A 24 0.95 -7.85 -7.16
C GLU A 24 0.42 -6.82 -6.16
N LEU A 25 1.16 -5.74 -5.93
CA LEU A 25 0.72 -4.66 -5.05
C LEU A 25 -0.54 -3.98 -5.60
N ALA A 26 -0.57 -3.74 -6.91
CA ALA A 26 -1.74 -3.12 -7.54
C ALA A 26 -3.00 -3.99 -7.40
N ASN A 27 -2.82 -5.30 -7.38
CA ASN A 27 -3.93 -6.26 -7.29
C ASN A 27 -4.27 -6.66 -5.86
N THR A 28 -3.47 -6.24 -4.88
CA THR A 28 -3.76 -6.52 -3.48
C THR A 28 -4.64 -5.40 -2.92
N VAL A 29 -5.86 -5.76 -2.57
CA VAL A 29 -6.89 -4.83 -2.09
C VAL A 29 -7.14 -5.06 -0.61
N PHE A 30 -7.23 -3.98 0.14
CA PHE A 30 -7.52 -4.04 1.57
C PHE A 30 -8.37 -2.84 1.97
N GLU A 31 -8.89 -2.89 3.19
CA GLU A 31 -9.73 -1.84 3.73
C GLU A 31 -9.13 -1.30 5.02
N ALA A 32 -9.40 -0.05 5.31
CA ALA A 32 -9.09 0.58 6.57
C ALA A 32 -10.27 1.47 6.95
N SER A 33 -10.52 1.58 8.24
CA SER A 33 -11.66 2.36 8.71
C SER A 33 -11.28 3.25 9.87
N SER A 34 -12.12 4.24 10.14
CA SER A 34 -11.99 5.14 11.26
C SER A 34 -13.33 5.31 11.95
N GLY A 35 -13.30 5.82 13.19
CA GLY A 35 -14.53 6.09 13.94
C GLY A 35 -15.36 4.84 14.21
N GLY A 36 -14.70 3.69 14.45
CA GLY A 36 -15.43 2.46 14.70
C GLY A 36 -16.20 1.93 13.51
N GLY A 37 -15.71 2.23 12.28
CA GLY A 37 -16.35 1.79 11.07
C GLY A 37 -17.25 2.83 10.41
N MET A 38 -17.26 4.05 10.93
CA MET A 38 -18.07 5.12 10.33
C MET A 38 -17.63 5.50 8.93
N VAL A 39 -16.32 5.45 8.68
CA VAL A 39 -15.75 5.67 7.35
C VAL A 39 -14.79 4.53 7.04
N THR A 40 -14.97 3.92 5.86
CA THR A 40 -14.13 2.83 5.39
C THR A 40 -13.55 3.21 4.04
N VAL A 41 -12.24 3.06 3.89
CA VAL A 41 -11.51 3.31 2.64
C VAL A 41 -11.02 1.98 2.10
N LYS A 42 -11.24 1.76 0.81
CA LYS A 42 -10.72 0.61 0.09
C LYS A 42 -9.52 1.09 -0.73
N MET A 43 -8.39 0.41 -0.58
CA MET A 43 -7.12 0.83 -1.19
C MET A 43 -6.36 -0.39 -1.69
N ASN A 44 -5.51 -0.20 -2.69
CA ASN A 44 -4.59 -1.26 -3.11
C ASN A 44 -3.18 -0.99 -2.58
N GLY A 45 -2.27 -1.93 -2.83
CA GLY A 45 -0.89 -1.84 -2.34
C GLY A 45 -0.07 -0.71 -2.96
N GLN A 46 -0.56 -0.11 -4.05
CA GLN A 46 0.08 1.06 -4.67
C GLN A 46 -0.50 2.37 -4.15
N GLN A 47 -1.25 2.32 -3.05
CA GLN A 47 -1.85 3.49 -2.42
C GLN A 47 -2.91 4.19 -3.28
N GLU A 48 -3.54 3.44 -4.17
CA GLU A 48 -4.68 3.96 -4.91
C GLU A 48 -5.95 3.77 -4.09
N VAL A 49 -6.72 4.83 -3.92
CA VAL A 49 -8.02 4.76 -3.25
C VAL A 49 -9.03 4.24 -4.28
N LEU A 50 -9.58 3.07 -4.00
CA LEU A 50 -10.50 2.39 -4.91
C LEU A 50 -11.96 2.62 -4.54
N GLY A 51 -12.23 2.96 -3.30
CA GLY A 51 -13.59 3.19 -2.85
C GLY A 51 -13.60 3.86 -1.48
N LEU A 52 -14.74 4.48 -1.20
CA LEU A 52 -14.98 5.15 0.07
C LEU A 52 -16.41 4.83 0.46
N GLU A 53 -16.60 4.35 1.68
CA GLU A 53 -17.89 4.04 2.21
C GLU A 53 -18.11 4.82 3.51
N ILE A 54 -19.22 5.50 3.59
CA ILE A 54 -19.56 6.34 4.75
C ILE A 54 -20.86 5.83 5.34
N ASP A 55 -20.84 5.56 6.64
CA ASP A 55 -22.05 5.15 7.35
C ASP A 55 -23.08 6.28 7.27
N PRO A 56 -24.33 5.95 6.91
CA PRO A 56 -25.38 6.98 6.82
C PRO A 56 -25.60 7.79 8.08
N GLU A 57 -25.33 7.22 9.25
CA GLU A 57 -25.48 7.93 10.52
C GLU A 57 -24.59 9.16 10.61
N VAL A 58 -23.43 9.14 9.94
CA VAL A 58 -22.53 10.29 9.94
C VAL A 58 -23.17 11.49 9.27
N PHE A 59 -23.92 11.25 8.19
CA PHE A 59 -24.65 12.30 7.50
C PHE A 59 -25.81 12.82 8.33
N GLU A 60 -26.47 11.95 9.06
CA GLU A 60 -27.63 12.33 9.88
C GLU A 60 -27.23 13.27 11.02
N GLU A 61 -26.01 13.11 11.54
CA GLU A 61 -25.51 14.01 12.57
C GLU A 61 -25.18 15.40 12.04
N GLY A 62 -24.95 15.53 10.73
CA GLY A 62 -24.73 16.83 10.09
C GLY A 62 -23.42 17.50 10.46
N ASP A 63 -22.47 16.78 11.04
CA ASP A 63 -21.18 17.33 11.45
C ASP A 63 -20.17 17.14 10.30
N LYS A 64 -20.06 18.15 9.47
CA LYS A 64 -19.17 18.14 8.32
C LYS A 64 -17.70 18.01 8.72
N GLU A 65 -17.29 18.73 9.77
CA GLU A 65 -15.92 18.73 10.22
C GLU A 65 -15.51 17.34 10.75
N MET A 66 -16.39 16.71 11.52
CA MET A 66 -16.17 15.36 12.00
C MET A 66 -16.01 14.39 10.84
N LEU A 67 -16.86 14.50 9.81
CA LEU A 67 -16.79 13.65 8.64
C LEU A 67 -15.46 13.82 7.89
N GLU A 68 -15.03 15.06 7.71
CA GLU A 68 -13.75 15.36 7.07
C GLU A 68 -12.59 14.71 7.82
N ASP A 69 -12.58 14.84 9.15
CA ASP A 69 -11.54 14.25 9.99
C ASP A 69 -11.54 12.73 9.92
N LEU A 70 -12.71 12.11 9.89
CA LEU A 70 -12.83 10.66 9.79
C LEU A 70 -12.31 10.15 8.44
N ILE A 71 -12.58 10.88 7.36
CA ILE A 71 -12.09 10.52 6.03
C ILE A 71 -10.56 10.59 5.99
N VAL A 72 -9.99 11.68 6.51
CA VAL A 72 -8.53 11.84 6.57
C VAL A 72 -7.90 10.70 7.38
N ALA A 73 -8.48 10.38 8.53
CA ALA A 73 -7.96 9.32 9.39
C ALA A 73 -8.01 7.96 8.69
N ALA A 74 -9.10 7.65 7.98
CA ALA A 74 -9.25 6.38 7.27
C ALA A 74 -8.23 6.27 6.13
N ILE A 75 -8.02 7.34 5.38
CA ILE A 75 -7.04 7.35 4.29
C ILE A 75 -5.63 7.16 4.83
N ASN A 76 -5.28 7.84 5.91
CA ASN A 76 -3.95 7.71 6.50
C ASN A 76 -3.71 6.31 7.06
N GLU A 77 -4.73 5.71 7.66
CA GLU A 77 -4.67 4.33 8.13
C GLU A 77 -4.43 3.37 6.94
N ALA A 78 -5.16 3.56 5.84
CA ALA A 78 -5.01 2.76 4.65
C ALA A 78 -3.60 2.91 4.04
N ARG A 79 -3.09 4.14 3.99
CA ARG A 79 -1.74 4.39 3.47
C ARG A 79 -0.68 3.73 4.32
N GLN A 80 -0.87 3.70 5.64
CA GLN A 80 0.06 3.02 6.53
C GLN A 80 0.06 1.51 6.25
N LYS A 81 -1.11 0.92 6.05
CA LYS A 81 -1.21 -0.49 5.69
C LYS A 81 -0.53 -0.77 4.34
N ALA A 82 -0.70 0.11 3.37
CA ALA A 82 -0.05 -0.03 2.07
C ALA A 82 1.47 0.03 2.21
N ALA A 83 1.98 0.95 3.01
CA ALA A 83 3.41 1.10 3.25
C ALA A 83 3.98 -0.15 3.93
N ASP A 84 3.27 -0.67 4.92
CA ASP A 84 3.68 -1.88 5.63
C ASP A 84 3.70 -3.09 4.70
N LEU A 85 2.69 -3.21 3.84
CA LEU A 85 2.62 -4.29 2.85
C LEU A 85 3.78 -4.20 1.85
N ALA A 86 4.06 -3.02 1.33
CA ALA A 86 5.16 -2.82 0.38
C ALA A 86 6.51 -3.17 1.02
N LYS A 87 6.70 -2.78 2.26
CA LYS A 87 7.90 -3.08 3.03
C LYS A 87 8.08 -4.58 3.23
N GLU A 88 7.00 -5.27 3.57
CA GLU A 88 6.99 -6.72 3.73
C GLU A 88 7.34 -7.43 2.41
N GLN A 89 6.76 -6.98 1.31
CA GLN A 89 7.02 -7.53 -0.01
C GLN A 89 8.48 -7.30 -0.43
N MET A 90 9.02 -6.12 -0.17
CA MET A 90 10.41 -5.81 -0.48
C MET A 90 11.37 -6.66 0.36
N SER A 91 11.03 -6.90 1.61
CA SER A 91 11.82 -7.77 2.49
C SER A 91 11.90 -9.19 1.94
N GLY A 92 10.77 -9.70 1.44
CA GLY A 92 10.73 -11.00 0.77
C GLY A 92 11.58 -11.04 -0.49
N LEU A 93 11.58 -9.95 -1.25
CA LEU A 93 12.35 -9.85 -2.50
C LEU A 93 13.85 -9.88 -2.24
N THR A 94 14.30 -9.24 -1.17
CA THR A 94 15.73 -9.21 -0.82
C THR A 94 16.24 -10.51 -0.20
N GLY A 95 15.35 -11.47 0.02
CA GLY A 95 15.75 -12.77 0.57
C GLY A 95 16.28 -12.71 1.99
N GLY A 96 15.82 -11.75 2.75
CA GLY A 96 16.27 -11.57 4.12
C GLY A 96 17.59 -10.84 4.26
N MET A 97 18.15 -10.35 3.15
CA MET A 97 19.37 -9.56 3.20
C MET A 97 19.05 -8.21 3.85
N ASN A 98 19.78 -7.94 4.93
CA ASN A 98 19.64 -6.69 5.64
C ASN A 98 20.54 -5.66 4.98
N ILE A 99 19.93 -4.80 4.16
CA ILE A 99 20.66 -3.75 3.46
C ILE A 99 20.44 -2.45 4.23
N PRO A 100 21.48 -1.90 4.88
CA PRO A 100 21.33 -0.64 5.61
C PRO A 100 20.91 0.50 4.70
N GLY A 101 19.94 1.30 5.15
CA GLY A 101 19.47 2.45 4.40
C GLY A 101 18.39 2.19 3.39
N LEU A 102 18.01 0.94 3.16
CA LEU A 102 16.95 0.59 2.22
C LEU A 102 15.55 0.76 2.85
N PHE A 103 15.48 0.58 4.15
CA PHE A 103 14.22 0.66 4.91
C PHE A 103 14.30 1.68 6.04
#